data_415291c3cfb9393c9b9d68affe8cc608
#
_entry.id   415291c3cfb9393c9b9d68affe8cc608
#
_cell.length_a   1.000
_cell.length_b   1.000
_cell.length_c   1.000
_cell.angle_alpha   90.00
_cell.angle_beta   90.00
_cell.angle_gamma   90.00
#
_symmetry.space_group_name_H-M   'P 1'
#
loop_
_entity.id
_entity.type
_entity.pdbx_description
1 polymer ?
#
loop_
_entity_poly.entity_id
_entity_poly.type
_entity_poly.pdbx_seq_one_letter_code
_entity_poly.pdbx_strand_id
1 'polypeptide(L)'
;MNITKLVLGACSTNVYIVSSNKKNAILIDPADNAAEIIKTIEENGLCLKYIFITHGHTDHILALKEVKEYFNVPVIISKIDAGRLEDEKLINERPYVKIPYKAVKADILICEDDIINLDELSFSFLGMPGHTDGSMAIIVNDNIFSGDTIMFEKHGKTSLPGGNEKLLISSIEKMMDTLIGDYKIYPGHRQATSLDYERKCRLSTVITGY
;
A
#
# COMPACT_ATOMS: atom_id res chain seq x y z
N MET A 1 5.40 -17.44 5.75
CA MET A 1 5.36 -16.00 5.42
C MET A 1 5.93 -15.19 6.57
N ASN A 2 6.73 -14.16 6.28
CA ASN A 2 7.22 -13.19 7.25
C ASN A 2 6.95 -11.76 6.75
N ILE A 3 6.66 -10.82 7.67
CA ILE A 3 6.39 -9.41 7.35
C ILE A 3 7.37 -8.54 8.14
N THR A 4 8.19 -7.78 7.43
CA THR A 4 9.07 -6.76 8.00
C THR A 4 8.48 -5.39 7.70
N LYS A 5 8.39 -4.52 8.71
CA LYS A 5 7.90 -3.14 8.58
C LYS A 5 9.04 -2.16 8.81
N LEU A 6 9.19 -1.20 7.90
CA LEU A 6 9.97 0.01 8.08
C LEU A 6 9.02 1.21 8.17
N VAL A 7 9.46 2.30 8.78
CA VAL A 7 8.72 3.58 8.81
C VAL A 7 9.64 4.64 8.25
N LEU A 8 9.34 5.12 7.05
CA LEU A 8 10.27 5.93 6.26
C LEU A 8 9.64 7.24 5.79
N GLY A 9 10.53 8.18 5.47
CA GLY A 9 10.16 9.47 4.90
C GLY A 9 9.52 10.47 5.86
N ALA A 10 9.28 11.67 5.35
CA ALA A 10 8.76 12.80 6.11
C ALA A 10 7.33 12.60 6.63
N CYS A 11 6.56 11.74 5.96
CA CYS A 11 5.20 11.41 6.34
C CYS A 11 5.11 10.19 7.27
N SER A 12 6.25 9.57 7.65
CA SER A 12 6.30 8.36 8.47
C SER A 12 5.47 7.23 7.86
N THR A 13 5.65 6.99 6.56
CA THR A 13 4.92 5.98 5.80
C THR A 13 5.46 4.59 6.13
N ASN A 14 4.55 3.65 6.32
CA ASN A 14 4.87 2.26 6.54
C ASN A 14 5.23 1.58 5.21
N VAL A 15 6.43 1.06 5.14
CA VAL A 15 6.94 0.23 4.04
C VAL A 15 6.93 -1.21 4.51
N TYR A 16 6.41 -2.12 3.69
CA TYR A 16 6.35 -3.53 4.09
C TYR A 16 7.14 -4.42 3.13
N ILE A 17 7.91 -5.35 3.70
CA ILE A 17 8.58 -6.41 2.97
C ILE A 17 7.93 -7.72 3.40
N VAL A 18 7.27 -8.39 2.48
CA VAL A 18 6.56 -9.66 2.72
C VAL A 18 7.33 -10.78 2.04
N SER A 19 7.81 -11.75 2.81
CA SER A 19 8.63 -12.84 2.27
C SER A 19 8.00 -14.21 2.46
N SER A 20 8.20 -15.06 1.45
CA SER A 20 7.85 -16.47 1.45
C SER A 20 8.84 -17.30 2.30
N ASN A 21 8.50 -18.57 2.51
CA ASN A 21 9.39 -19.52 3.17
C ASN A 21 10.67 -19.82 2.35
N LYS A 22 10.65 -19.54 1.04
CA LYS A 22 11.82 -19.66 0.14
C LYS A 22 12.67 -18.39 0.05
N LYS A 23 12.42 -17.39 0.89
CA LYS A 23 13.13 -16.11 0.88
C LYS A 23 12.86 -15.23 -0.35
N ASN A 24 11.90 -15.58 -1.21
CA ASN A 24 11.40 -14.64 -2.21
C ASN A 24 10.52 -13.61 -1.50
N ALA A 25 10.58 -12.35 -1.94
CA ALA A 25 9.88 -11.26 -1.28
C ALA A 25 9.17 -10.33 -2.27
N ILE A 26 8.16 -9.66 -1.78
CA ILE A 26 7.59 -8.45 -2.36
C ILE A 26 7.84 -7.27 -1.44
N LEU A 27 7.95 -6.08 -2.03
CA LEU A 27 8.02 -4.80 -1.34
C LEU A 27 6.72 -4.05 -1.59
N ILE A 28 6.12 -3.48 -0.55
CA ILE A 28 4.89 -2.68 -0.66
C ILE A 28 5.21 -1.24 -0.27
N ASP A 29 4.85 -0.31 -1.15
CA ASP A 29 4.95 1.14 -0.98
C ASP A 29 6.36 1.61 -0.58
N PRO A 30 7.36 1.62 -1.49
CA PRO A 30 8.71 2.11 -1.22
C PRO A 30 8.73 3.63 -1.05
N ALA A 31 8.37 4.08 0.15
CA ALA A 31 8.05 5.46 0.49
C ALA A 31 9.22 6.43 0.32
N ASP A 32 10.38 6.10 0.89
CA ASP A 32 11.57 6.96 0.90
C ASP A 32 12.80 6.14 1.31
N ASN A 33 14.01 6.74 1.30
CA ASN A 33 15.25 6.13 1.79
C ASN A 33 15.51 4.73 1.18
N ALA A 34 15.68 4.67 -0.14
CA ALA A 34 15.95 3.43 -0.88
C ALA A 34 17.10 2.61 -0.28
N ALA A 35 18.15 3.29 0.22
CA ALA A 35 19.30 2.63 0.83
C ALA A 35 18.93 1.76 2.04
N GLU A 36 18.02 2.22 2.89
CA GLU A 36 17.51 1.46 4.05
C GLU A 36 16.69 0.24 3.61
N ILE A 37 15.84 0.43 2.59
CA ILE A 37 15.04 -0.67 2.02
C ILE A 37 15.94 -1.74 1.43
N ILE A 38 16.91 -1.35 0.59
CA ILE A 38 17.87 -2.24 -0.06
C ILE A 38 18.66 -3.01 1.00
N LYS A 39 19.25 -2.29 1.96
CA LYS A 39 20.00 -2.87 3.06
C LYS A 39 19.17 -3.91 3.83
N THR A 40 17.92 -3.57 4.16
CA THR A 40 17.03 -4.48 4.89
C THR A 40 16.76 -5.77 4.12
N ILE A 41 16.53 -5.68 2.81
CA ILE A 41 16.30 -6.84 1.94
C ILE A 41 17.56 -7.72 1.90
N GLU A 42 18.74 -7.13 1.70
CA GLU A 42 20.01 -7.86 1.60
C GLU A 42 20.41 -8.52 2.93
N GLU A 43 20.35 -7.79 4.05
CA GLU A 43 20.71 -8.31 5.38
C GLU A 43 19.84 -9.48 5.81
N ASN A 44 18.59 -9.55 5.34
CA ASN A 44 17.69 -10.68 5.58
C ASN A 44 17.86 -11.82 4.56
N GLY A 45 18.74 -11.66 3.57
CA GLY A 45 18.99 -12.64 2.51
C GLY A 45 17.76 -12.89 1.65
N LEU A 46 16.98 -11.83 1.37
CA LEU A 46 15.75 -11.93 0.60
C LEU A 46 16.01 -11.68 -0.89
N CYS A 47 15.26 -12.38 -1.73
CA CYS A 47 15.23 -12.18 -3.17
C CYS A 47 13.96 -11.41 -3.54
N LEU A 48 14.07 -10.10 -3.76
CA LEU A 48 12.93 -9.29 -4.19
C LEU A 48 12.44 -9.73 -5.57
N LYS A 49 11.14 -9.89 -5.74
CA LYS A 49 10.49 -10.33 -6.98
C LYS A 49 9.56 -9.30 -7.58
N TYR A 50 8.87 -8.55 -6.73
CA TYR A 50 7.88 -7.55 -7.14
C TYR A 50 7.91 -6.35 -6.20
N ILE A 51 7.54 -5.19 -6.73
CA ILE A 51 7.16 -4.02 -5.95
C ILE A 51 5.67 -3.78 -6.18
N PHE A 52 4.89 -3.82 -5.12
CA PHE A 52 3.45 -3.54 -5.15
C PHE A 52 3.22 -2.12 -4.64
N ILE A 53 2.34 -1.39 -5.31
CA ILE A 53 1.96 -0.04 -4.92
C ILE A 53 0.46 -0.04 -4.62
N THR A 54 0.09 0.34 -3.39
CA THR A 54 -1.31 0.42 -2.96
C THR A 54 -2.04 1.56 -3.65
N HIS A 55 -1.36 2.70 -3.83
CA HIS A 55 -1.85 3.88 -4.54
C HIS A 55 -0.70 4.85 -4.89
N GLY A 56 -0.93 5.75 -5.81
CA GLY A 56 0.13 6.60 -6.39
C GLY A 56 0.40 7.92 -5.67
N HIS A 57 0.21 8.04 -4.34
CA HIS A 57 0.62 9.24 -3.63
C HIS A 57 2.14 9.29 -3.40
N THR A 58 2.64 10.52 -3.41
CA THR A 58 4.08 10.85 -3.38
C THR A 58 4.83 10.16 -2.24
N ASP A 59 4.28 10.19 -1.06
CA ASP A 59 4.93 9.65 0.14
C ASP A 59 4.96 8.11 0.20
N HIS A 60 4.34 7.42 -0.75
CA HIS A 60 4.41 5.97 -0.90
C HIS A 60 5.40 5.50 -1.97
N ILE A 61 5.98 6.41 -2.76
CA ILE A 61 6.69 6.03 -3.99
C ILE A 61 8.05 6.70 -4.20
N LEU A 62 8.55 7.54 -3.29
CA LEU A 62 9.78 8.32 -3.53
C LEU A 62 11.02 7.45 -3.75
N ALA A 63 11.12 6.28 -3.13
CA ALA A 63 12.21 5.34 -3.33
C ALA A 63 11.97 4.34 -4.48
N LEU A 64 10.80 4.42 -5.16
CA LEU A 64 10.36 3.41 -6.13
C LEU A 64 11.37 3.19 -7.25
N LYS A 65 11.84 4.27 -7.86
CA LYS A 65 12.77 4.17 -9.01
C LYS A 65 14.07 3.51 -8.63
N GLU A 66 14.69 3.97 -7.55
CA GLU A 66 16.00 3.49 -7.12
C GLU A 66 15.95 2.01 -6.73
N VAL A 67 14.92 1.60 -5.98
CA VAL A 67 14.74 0.19 -5.59
C VAL A 67 14.43 -0.69 -6.79
N LYS A 68 13.56 -0.22 -7.72
CA LYS A 68 13.25 -0.92 -8.97
C LYS A 68 14.51 -1.16 -9.81
N GLU A 69 15.33 -0.14 -9.99
CA GLU A 69 16.54 -0.23 -10.80
C GLU A 69 17.61 -1.11 -10.14
N TYR A 70 17.77 -1.02 -8.82
CA TYR A 70 18.73 -1.82 -8.07
C TYR A 70 18.46 -3.33 -8.16
N PHE A 71 17.22 -3.73 -7.92
CA PHE A 71 16.83 -5.15 -7.94
C PHE A 71 16.39 -5.65 -9.32
N ASN A 72 16.18 -4.75 -10.27
CA ASN A 72 15.66 -5.05 -11.61
C ASN A 72 14.37 -5.88 -11.56
N VAL A 73 13.36 -5.41 -10.81
CA VAL A 73 12.10 -6.10 -10.58
C VAL A 73 10.90 -5.29 -11.09
N PRO A 74 9.80 -5.97 -11.48
CA PRO A 74 8.61 -5.29 -11.96
C PRO A 74 7.85 -4.57 -10.86
N VAL A 75 7.26 -3.43 -11.24
CA VAL A 75 6.33 -2.62 -10.43
C VAL A 75 4.90 -2.95 -10.82
N ILE A 76 4.08 -3.18 -9.81
CA ILE A 76 2.67 -3.54 -9.93
C ILE A 76 1.83 -2.49 -9.22
N ILE A 77 0.84 -1.95 -9.91
CA ILE A 77 -0.11 -0.98 -9.39
C ILE A 77 -1.47 -1.15 -10.09
N SER A 78 -2.52 -0.62 -9.50
CA SER A 78 -3.82 -0.57 -10.18
C SER A 78 -3.73 0.18 -11.51
N LYS A 79 -4.47 -0.30 -12.50
CA LYS A 79 -4.57 0.34 -13.82
C LYS A 79 -5.02 1.80 -13.73
N ILE A 80 -5.82 2.12 -12.72
CA ILE A 80 -6.39 3.46 -12.55
C ILE A 80 -5.35 4.44 -12.01
N ASP A 81 -4.52 4.03 -11.04
CA ASP A 81 -3.51 4.89 -10.41
C ASP A 81 -2.15 4.88 -11.13
N ALA A 82 -1.96 4.03 -12.14
CA ALA A 82 -0.66 3.88 -12.82
C ALA A 82 -0.08 5.21 -13.35
N GLY A 83 -0.91 6.07 -13.92
CA GLY A 83 -0.49 7.38 -14.42
C GLY A 83 0.07 8.31 -13.35
N ARG A 84 -0.25 8.08 -12.07
CA ARG A 84 0.28 8.88 -10.96
C ARG A 84 1.78 8.67 -10.76
N LEU A 85 2.31 7.48 -11.10
CA LEU A 85 3.74 7.19 -11.02
C LEU A 85 4.57 7.95 -12.07
N GLU A 86 3.89 8.50 -13.09
CA GLU A 86 4.53 9.22 -14.20
C GLU A 86 4.41 10.75 -14.05
N ASP A 87 3.64 11.25 -13.09
CA ASP A 87 3.41 12.68 -12.86
C ASP A 87 4.53 13.31 -12.02
N GLU A 88 5.72 13.46 -12.61
CA GLU A 88 6.88 14.09 -11.95
C GLU A 88 6.57 15.48 -11.39
N LYS A 89 5.72 16.25 -12.08
CA LYS A 89 5.38 17.61 -11.68
C LYS A 89 4.63 17.61 -10.36
N LEU A 90 3.53 16.86 -10.29
CA LEU A 90 2.69 16.79 -9.09
C LEU A 90 3.48 16.23 -7.90
N ILE A 91 4.32 15.22 -8.13
CA ILE A 91 5.14 14.61 -7.08
C ILE A 91 6.18 15.61 -6.57
N ASN A 92 6.92 16.27 -7.46
CA ASN A 92 7.99 17.18 -7.08
C ASN A 92 7.51 18.53 -6.50
N GLU A 93 6.25 18.88 -6.67
CA GLU A 93 5.65 20.06 -6.02
C GLU A 93 5.42 19.86 -4.51
N ARG A 94 5.56 18.65 -3.98
CA ARG A 94 5.40 18.39 -2.54
C ARG A 94 6.59 18.93 -1.75
N PRO A 95 6.37 19.72 -0.68
CA PRO A 95 7.44 20.42 0.03
C PRO A 95 8.43 19.51 0.76
N TYR A 96 8.07 18.26 0.98
CA TYR A 96 8.92 17.25 1.62
C TYR A 96 9.78 16.45 0.64
N VAL A 97 9.59 16.62 -0.68
CA VAL A 97 10.44 15.98 -1.69
C VAL A 97 11.78 16.71 -1.74
N LYS A 98 12.82 16.07 -1.24
CA LYS A 98 14.19 16.63 -1.17
C LYS A 98 15.02 16.31 -2.41
N ILE A 99 14.83 15.10 -2.93
CA ILE A 99 15.48 14.61 -4.15
C ILE A 99 14.40 14.53 -5.22
N PRO A 100 14.60 15.14 -6.40
CA PRO A 100 13.61 15.12 -7.45
C PRO A 100 13.23 13.69 -7.86
N TYR A 101 11.96 13.35 -7.70
CA TYR A 101 11.40 12.10 -8.19
C TYR A 101 11.50 12.04 -9.72
N LYS A 102 11.77 10.88 -10.24
CA LYS A 102 11.76 10.57 -11.65
C LYS A 102 10.67 9.56 -11.98
N ALA A 103 9.94 9.84 -13.05
CA ALA A 103 8.84 9.00 -13.50
C ALA A 103 9.21 7.52 -13.58
N VAL A 104 8.28 6.69 -13.12
CA VAL A 104 8.38 5.23 -13.20
C VAL A 104 7.15 4.71 -13.92
N LYS A 105 7.37 4.01 -15.02
CA LYS A 105 6.29 3.27 -15.67
C LYS A 105 6.07 1.95 -14.96
N ALA A 106 4.82 1.66 -14.61
CA ALA A 106 4.44 0.36 -14.07
C ALA A 106 4.61 -0.73 -15.14
N ASP A 107 5.05 -1.91 -14.70
CA ASP A 107 5.27 -3.05 -15.60
C ASP A 107 4.03 -3.93 -15.70
N ILE A 108 3.29 -4.06 -14.61
CA ILE A 108 2.07 -4.88 -14.52
C ILE A 108 0.94 -4.01 -13.96
N LEU A 109 -0.15 -3.96 -14.69
CA LEU A 109 -1.36 -3.24 -14.30
C LEU A 109 -2.39 -4.26 -13.80
N ILE A 110 -2.90 -4.03 -12.60
CA ILE A 110 -3.90 -4.90 -11.97
C ILE A 110 -5.26 -4.25 -11.86
N CYS A 111 -6.27 -5.09 -11.80
CA CYS A 111 -7.64 -4.77 -11.47
C CYS A 111 -8.06 -5.52 -10.19
N GLU A 112 -9.26 -5.23 -9.71
CA GLU A 112 -9.88 -6.02 -8.64
C GLU A 112 -9.99 -7.49 -9.09
N ASP A 113 -9.83 -8.41 -8.14
CA ASP A 113 -9.86 -9.87 -8.32
C ASP A 113 -8.67 -10.50 -9.07
N ASP A 114 -7.71 -9.71 -9.56
CA ASP A 114 -6.45 -10.28 -10.06
C ASP A 114 -5.69 -10.99 -8.93
N ILE A 115 -4.88 -11.99 -9.31
CA ILE A 115 -4.08 -12.77 -8.36
C ILE A 115 -2.63 -12.83 -8.84
N ILE A 116 -1.71 -12.50 -7.92
CA ILE A 116 -0.27 -12.69 -8.13
C ILE A 116 0.23 -13.75 -7.14
N ASN A 117 0.85 -14.80 -7.65
CA ASN A 117 1.41 -15.87 -6.82
C ASN A 117 2.92 -15.70 -6.65
N LEU A 118 3.40 -15.95 -5.43
CA LEU A 118 4.81 -15.99 -5.07
C LEU A 118 5.04 -17.19 -4.13
N ASP A 119 5.63 -18.24 -4.63
CA ASP A 119 5.81 -19.51 -3.91
C ASP A 119 4.46 -20.03 -3.32
N GLU A 120 4.38 -20.13 -2.01
CA GLU A 120 3.16 -20.52 -1.29
C GLU A 120 2.19 -19.35 -1.02
N LEU A 121 2.56 -18.13 -1.38
CA LEU A 121 1.76 -16.94 -1.14
C LEU A 121 0.92 -16.59 -2.37
N SER A 122 -0.36 -16.35 -2.15
CA SER A 122 -1.29 -15.86 -3.17
C SER A 122 -1.80 -14.49 -2.76
N PHE A 123 -1.46 -13.47 -3.53
CA PHE A 123 -1.87 -12.08 -3.30
C PHE A 123 -3.08 -11.77 -4.17
N SER A 124 -4.17 -11.37 -3.54
CA SER A 124 -5.36 -10.84 -4.21
C SER A 124 -5.51 -9.34 -3.96
N PHE A 125 -6.26 -8.68 -4.81
CA PHE A 125 -6.39 -7.23 -4.82
C PHE A 125 -7.86 -6.83 -4.74
N LEU A 126 -8.20 -6.01 -3.75
CA LEU A 126 -9.54 -5.47 -3.57
C LEU A 126 -9.52 -3.98 -3.92
N GLY A 127 -10.35 -3.55 -4.86
CA GLY A 127 -10.52 -2.15 -5.22
C GLY A 127 -11.10 -1.35 -4.05
N MET A 128 -10.38 -0.30 -3.64
CA MET A 128 -10.71 0.54 -2.49
C MET A 128 -10.70 2.03 -2.85
N PRO A 129 -11.44 2.44 -3.91
CA PRO A 129 -11.41 3.83 -4.36
C PRO A 129 -11.96 4.79 -3.29
N GLY A 130 -11.42 6.03 -3.32
CA GLY A 130 -11.90 7.12 -2.48
C GLY A 130 -10.80 7.90 -1.77
N HIS A 131 -9.68 7.30 -1.37
CA HIS A 131 -8.46 8.04 -1.03
C HIS A 131 -7.74 8.51 -2.32
N THR A 132 -7.60 7.60 -3.28
CA THR A 132 -7.41 7.87 -4.70
C THR A 132 -8.45 7.09 -5.50
N ASP A 133 -8.60 7.40 -6.79
CA ASP A 133 -9.52 6.67 -7.68
C ASP A 133 -9.11 5.20 -7.86
N GLY A 134 -7.82 4.91 -7.75
CA GLY A 134 -7.23 3.59 -7.99
C GLY A 134 -6.64 2.92 -6.75
N SER A 135 -6.96 3.38 -5.54
CA SER A 135 -6.51 2.73 -4.30
C SER A 135 -6.91 1.26 -4.25
N MET A 136 -5.97 0.41 -3.82
CA MET A 136 -6.14 -1.04 -3.69
C MET A 136 -5.71 -1.51 -2.31
N ALA A 137 -6.47 -2.43 -1.72
CA ALA A 137 -5.98 -3.25 -0.63
C ALA A 137 -5.36 -4.54 -1.20
N ILE A 138 -4.19 -4.92 -0.66
CA ILE A 138 -3.47 -6.14 -1.03
C ILE A 138 -3.71 -7.16 0.06
N ILE A 139 -4.22 -8.33 -0.29
CA ILE A 139 -4.62 -9.36 0.66
C ILE A 139 -3.76 -10.61 0.44
N VAL A 140 -3.18 -11.13 1.53
CA VAL A 140 -2.47 -12.41 1.53
C VAL A 140 -2.73 -13.14 2.83
N ASN A 141 -3.26 -14.35 2.75
CA ASN A 141 -3.77 -15.11 3.89
C ASN A 141 -4.79 -14.26 4.69
N ASP A 142 -4.57 -14.10 5.99
CA ASP A 142 -5.35 -13.28 6.92
C ASP A 142 -4.76 -11.86 7.14
N ASN A 143 -4.00 -11.34 6.18
CA ASN A 143 -3.35 -10.02 6.27
C ASN A 143 -3.78 -9.12 5.11
N ILE A 144 -4.09 -7.86 5.44
CA ILE A 144 -4.49 -6.80 4.50
C ILE A 144 -3.48 -5.66 4.58
N PHE A 145 -2.87 -5.31 3.47
CA PHE A 145 -2.11 -4.05 3.32
C PHE A 145 -3.05 -3.04 2.68
N SER A 146 -3.58 -2.14 3.51
CA SER A 146 -4.71 -1.28 3.14
C SER A 146 -4.30 0.05 2.50
N GLY A 147 -2.98 0.34 2.42
CA GLY A 147 -2.53 1.68 2.08
C GLY A 147 -3.22 2.71 2.98
N ASP A 148 -3.72 3.78 2.39
CA ASP A 148 -4.39 4.85 3.12
C ASP A 148 -5.92 4.74 3.12
N THR A 149 -6.46 3.56 2.82
CA THR A 149 -7.92 3.38 2.86
C THR A 149 -8.42 3.30 4.29
N ILE A 150 -7.90 2.36 5.09
CA ILE A 150 -8.27 2.18 6.50
C ILE A 150 -7.01 2.12 7.35
N MET A 151 -6.99 2.86 8.44
CA MET A 151 -5.93 2.94 9.43
C MET A 151 -6.54 2.78 10.82
N PHE A 152 -5.70 2.57 11.83
CA PHE A 152 -6.12 2.47 13.22
C PHE A 152 -7.02 3.66 13.60
N GLU A 153 -8.32 3.40 13.81
CA GLU A 153 -9.38 4.36 14.16
C GLU A 153 -9.52 5.56 13.19
N LYS A 154 -9.06 5.41 11.95
CA LYS A 154 -9.10 6.47 10.94
C LYS A 154 -9.14 5.89 9.52
N HIS A 155 -9.33 6.78 8.58
CA HIS A 155 -9.14 6.54 7.15
C HIS A 155 -8.27 7.63 6.52
N GLY A 156 -7.82 7.42 5.30
CA GLY A 156 -7.04 8.38 4.53
C GLY A 156 -7.81 9.67 4.24
N LYS A 157 -7.05 10.73 3.98
CA LYS A 157 -7.62 12.03 3.56
C LYS A 157 -8.22 11.91 2.17
N THR A 158 -9.31 12.61 1.95
CA THR A 158 -10.01 12.66 0.66
C THR A 158 -9.97 14.05 0.01
N SER A 159 -9.18 14.96 0.57
CA SER A 159 -9.03 16.34 0.10
C SER A 159 -8.00 16.53 -1.02
N LEU A 160 -7.29 15.47 -1.40
CA LEU A 160 -6.31 15.48 -2.49
C LEU A 160 -6.98 15.13 -3.84
N PRO A 161 -6.36 15.45 -4.99
CA PRO A 161 -6.90 15.11 -6.29
C PRO A 161 -7.22 13.61 -6.44
N GLY A 162 -8.44 13.27 -6.86
CA GLY A 162 -8.95 11.90 -6.92
C GLY A 162 -9.59 11.42 -5.61
N GLY A 163 -9.59 12.26 -4.56
CA GLY A 163 -10.24 11.93 -3.28
C GLY A 163 -11.75 12.09 -3.32
N ASN A 164 -12.47 11.14 -2.71
CA ASN A 164 -13.92 11.15 -2.57
C ASN A 164 -14.33 10.43 -1.28
N GLU A 165 -14.79 11.18 -0.30
CA GLU A 165 -15.10 10.66 1.04
C GLU A 165 -16.23 9.63 1.03
N LYS A 166 -17.31 9.88 0.28
CA LYS A 166 -18.43 8.95 0.18
C LYS A 166 -17.99 7.61 -0.43
N LEU A 167 -17.15 7.69 -1.45
CA LEU A 167 -16.63 6.50 -2.10
C LEU A 167 -15.66 5.73 -1.18
N LEU A 168 -14.82 6.44 -0.42
CA LEU A 168 -13.93 5.82 0.55
C LEU A 168 -14.71 5.07 1.65
N ILE A 169 -15.74 5.69 2.19
CA ILE A 169 -16.61 5.06 3.20
C ILE A 169 -17.27 3.81 2.62
N SER A 170 -17.84 3.90 1.41
CA SER A 170 -18.45 2.75 0.73
C SER A 170 -17.45 1.62 0.45
N SER A 171 -16.22 1.95 0.09
CA SER A 171 -15.15 0.96 -0.09
C SER A 171 -14.80 0.24 1.20
N ILE A 172 -14.72 0.97 2.31
CA ILE A 172 -14.46 0.38 3.63
C ILE A 172 -15.62 -0.52 4.08
N GLU A 173 -16.86 -0.09 3.89
CA GLU A 173 -18.05 -0.90 4.17
C GLU A 173 -18.06 -2.18 3.34
N LYS A 174 -17.81 -2.08 2.03
CA LYS A 174 -17.67 -3.23 1.14
C LYS A 174 -16.63 -4.24 1.67
N MET A 175 -15.44 -3.76 2.07
CA MET A 175 -14.40 -4.62 2.62
C MET A 175 -14.85 -5.30 3.92
N MET A 176 -15.51 -4.57 4.82
CA MET A 176 -16.03 -5.11 6.08
C MET A 176 -17.12 -6.15 5.89
N ASP A 177 -17.95 -6.00 4.87
CA ASP A 177 -19.06 -6.91 4.58
C ASP A 177 -18.61 -8.15 3.79
N THR A 178 -17.61 -8.02 2.92
CA THR A 178 -17.17 -9.12 2.03
C THR A 178 -16.13 -10.03 2.67
N LEU A 179 -15.25 -9.51 3.51
CA LEU A 179 -14.21 -10.31 4.15
C LEU A 179 -14.75 -10.94 5.44
N ILE A 180 -14.87 -12.26 5.45
CA ILE A 180 -15.36 -13.02 6.60
C ILE A 180 -14.20 -13.41 7.51
N GLY A 181 -14.30 -13.12 8.80
CA GLY A 181 -13.26 -13.38 9.79
C GLY A 181 -12.48 -12.15 10.20
N ASP A 182 -11.47 -12.36 11.05
CA ASP A 182 -10.58 -11.27 11.49
C ASP A 182 -9.30 -11.28 10.67
N TYR A 183 -9.06 -10.17 9.99
CA TYR A 183 -7.84 -9.92 9.22
C TYR A 183 -6.99 -8.90 9.95
N LYS A 184 -5.68 -9.13 9.99
CA LYS A 184 -4.74 -8.11 10.46
C LYS A 184 -4.53 -7.06 9.37
N ILE A 185 -4.72 -5.80 9.73
CA ILE A 185 -4.59 -4.67 8.80
C ILE A 185 -3.26 -3.96 9.03
N TYR A 186 -2.51 -3.83 7.95
CA TYR A 186 -1.22 -3.13 7.84
C TYR A 186 -1.43 -1.86 6.99
N PRO A 187 -1.68 -0.70 7.62
CA PRO A 187 -1.97 0.54 6.91
C PRO A 187 -0.72 1.24 6.37
N GLY A 188 -0.91 2.19 5.47
CA GLY A 188 0.16 3.07 4.97
C GLY A 188 0.77 3.95 6.05
N HIS A 189 0.02 4.32 7.06
CA HIS A 189 0.49 5.10 8.21
C HIS A 189 0.00 4.53 9.53
N ARG A 190 0.67 4.93 10.62
CA ARG A 190 0.31 4.57 12.00
C ARG A 190 0.59 3.10 12.32
N GLN A 191 -0.06 2.62 13.38
CA GLN A 191 0.05 1.23 13.85
C GLN A 191 -0.89 0.30 13.07
N ALA A 192 -0.59 -0.98 13.10
CA ALA A 192 -1.49 -2.02 12.62
C ALA A 192 -2.75 -2.10 13.48
N THR A 193 -3.82 -2.59 12.87
CA THR A 193 -5.12 -2.84 13.52
C THR A 193 -5.67 -4.18 13.06
N SER A 194 -6.93 -4.50 13.36
CA SER A 194 -7.62 -5.65 12.80
C SER A 194 -9.00 -5.29 12.27
N LEU A 195 -9.48 -6.09 11.34
CA LEU A 195 -10.78 -5.86 10.71
C LEU A 195 -11.93 -5.92 11.73
N ASP A 196 -11.86 -6.82 12.69
CA ASP A 196 -12.85 -6.94 13.76
C ASP A 196 -12.82 -5.76 14.73
N TYR A 197 -11.62 -5.22 15.03
CA TYR A 197 -11.50 -4.02 15.84
C TYR A 197 -12.15 -2.82 15.15
N GLU A 198 -11.81 -2.59 13.87
CA GLU A 198 -12.35 -1.45 13.12
C GLU A 198 -13.86 -1.56 12.88
N ARG A 199 -14.41 -2.78 12.68
CA ARG A 199 -15.85 -3.02 12.64
C ARG A 199 -16.54 -2.57 13.94
N LYS A 200 -15.97 -2.93 15.10
CA LYS A 200 -16.53 -2.56 16.41
C LYS A 200 -16.47 -1.05 16.66
N CYS A 201 -15.34 -0.41 16.30
CA CYS A 201 -15.19 1.05 16.43
C CYS A 201 -16.24 1.80 15.58
N ARG A 202 -16.46 1.37 14.33
CA ARG A 202 -17.46 1.99 13.45
C ARG A 202 -18.89 1.77 13.92
N LEU A 203 -19.22 0.57 14.36
CA LEU A 203 -20.54 0.28 14.94
C LEU A 203 -20.81 1.16 16.17
N SER A 204 -19.81 1.39 17.02
CA SER A 204 -19.95 2.28 18.17
C SER A 204 -20.18 3.74 17.76
N THR A 205 -19.51 4.21 16.71
CA THR A 205 -19.68 5.59 16.20
C THR A 205 -21.06 5.80 15.59
N VAL A 206 -21.60 4.83 14.89
CA VAL A 206 -22.98 4.85 14.34
C VAL A 206 -24.03 4.85 15.46
N ILE A 207 -23.78 4.09 16.53
CA ILE A 207 -24.72 3.98 17.67
C ILE A 207 -24.68 5.24 18.56
N THR A 208 -23.52 5.88 18.70
CA THR A 208 -23.32 7.02 19.61
C THR A 208 -23.58 8.38 18.95
N GLY A 209 -23.71 8.44 17.63
CA GLY A 209 -24.05 9.67 16.89
C GLY A 209 -23.00 10.78 16.95
N TYR A 210 -21.71 10.44 17.16
CA TYR A 210 -20.58 11.39 17.18
C TYR A 210 -19.61 11.12 16.03
#